data_a5511c06bd37f00a29bbb7433b31fbcb
#
_entry.id   a5511c06bd37f00a29bbb7433b31fbcb
#
_cell.length_a   1.000
_cell.length_b   1.000
_cell.length_c   1.000
_cell.angle_alpha   90.00
_cell.angle_beta   90.00
_cell.angle_gamma   90.00
#
_symmetry.space_group_name_H-M   'P 1'
#
loop_
_entity.id
_entity.type
_entity.pdbx_description
1 polymer ?
#
loop_
_entity_poly.entity_id
_entity_poly.type
_entity_poly.pdbx_seq_one_letter_code
_entity_poly.pdbx_strand_id
1 'polypeptide(L)'
;MLVKTFSASVQGLQASAVTIEVNATRGIRFVLVGLPDSAVKESYERIVAAIENSGYTFPTRAITINMAPADIRKEGSGFDLPMAIGILATNGQVDVRLLNRYMMVGELSLDGSLQPIKGALPISIKARELGYESLFVPEANVREAAVVNNLNVYGVRHINQVIGHLNGQELMQPTVVDTRAEFFSRQSEFEFDFADVKGQEQVKRALEIAAAGGHNLIMIGPPGSGKSMLAKRLPSILPPLSLRESLETTQIHSVAGKLKSDCSLIAQRPFRSPHHTISQVALVGGGANPQPGEISLAHNGVLFCDELPEFQRSVLEVLRQPLEDRVINISRAKYTITYPCSFMFIASMNPCPCGYYNHPDKPCHCTPGQIMRYLNKISGPLLDRIDIHCEIQPVPFAQLTQMQPGEPSSVIRERVVKARKIQEERFKPYPGIHCNAQMTEKMLHQFAEPDSASLDMLRMAMERLKLSARAYSRILKVARTIADLEGSEKVQSHHIAEAIGYRNLDRGDWAERGT
;
A
#
# COMPACT_ATOMS: atom_id res chain seq x y z
N MET A 1 -17.06 -19.87 -38.53
CA MET A 1 -16.99 -20.61 -37.25
C MET A 1 -16.91 -19.58 -36.13
N LEU A 2 -17.72 -19.73 -35.08
CA LEU A 2 -17.67 -18.89 -33.88
C LEU A 2 -16.95 -19.62 -32.77
N VAL A 3 -15.93 -18.98 -32.20
CA VAL A 3 -15.14 -19.50 -31.08
C VAL A 3 -15.22 -18.51 -29.92
N LYS A 4 -15.25 -18.99 -28.69
CA LYS A 4 -15.21 -18.18 -27.47
C LYS A 4 -13.96 -18.48 -26.67
N THR A 5 -13.24 -17.44 -26.28
CA THR A 5 -12.17 -17.48 -25.28
C THR A 5 -12.50 -16.52 -24.14
N PHE A 6 -11.85 -16.68 -23.00
CA PHE A 6 -12.21 -15.96 -21.77
C PHE A 6 -11.01 -15.25 -21.19
N SER A 7 -11.24 -14.03 -20.74
CA SER A 7 -10.26 -13.13 -20.14
C SER A 7 -10.88 -12.31 -19.02
N ALA A 8 -10.15 -11.35 -18.48
CA ALA A 8 -10.69 -10.38 -17.53
C ALA A 8 -10.07 -9.00 -17.70
N SER A 9 -10.85 -7.96 -17.37
CA SER A 9 -10.42 -6.56 -17.29
C SER A 9 -10.37 -6.13 -15.84
N VAL A 10 -9.31 -5.43 -15.44
CA VAL A 10 -9.14 -4.94 -14.06
C VAL A 10 -9.61 -3.48 -13.97
N GLN A 11 -10.49 -3.20 -13.02
CA GLN A 11 -10.95 -1.86 -12.68
C GLN A 11 -10.81 -1.63 -11.17
N GLY A 12 -9.99 -0.67 -10.77
CA GLY A 12 -9.62 -0.52 -9.36
C GLY A 12 -8.93 -1.79 -8.85
N LEU A 13 -9.46 -2.39 -7.79
CA LEU A 13 -8.94 -3.65 -7.22
C LEU A 13 -9.70 -4.90 -7.69
N GLN A 14 -10.73 -4.75 -8.49
CA GLN A 14 -11.59 -5.86 -8.93
C GLN A 14 -11.36 -6.19 -10.39
N ALA A 15 -11.51 -7.47 -10.72
CA ALA A 15 -11.53 -7.93 -12.10
C ALA A 15 -12.94 -8.29 -12.53
N SER A 16 -13.26 -7.98 -13.78
CA SER A 16 -14.52 -8.33 -14.44
C SER A 16 -14.25 -9.25 -15.62
N ALA A 17 -15.03 -10.31 -15.75
CA ALA A 17 -14.88 -11.26 -16.85
C ALA A 17 -15.15 -10.59 -18.20
N VAL A 18 -14.36 -10.97 -19.20
CA VAL A 18 -14.51 -10.57 -20.59
C VAL A 18 -14.56 -11.83 -21.45
N THR A 19 -15.68 -12.05 -22.13
CA THR A 19 -15.80 -13.09 -23.16
C THR A 19 -15.37 -12.53 -24.49
N ILE A 20 -14.44 -13.18 -25.15
CA ILE A 20 -13.93 -12.81 -26.47
C ILE A 20 -14.52 -13.78 -27.47
N GLU A 21 -15.42 -13.30 -28.30
CA GLU A 21 -16.11 -14.06 -29.34
C GLU A 21 -15.46 -13.77 -30.69
N VAL A 22 -14.78 -14.76 -31.26
CA VAL A 22 -14.09 -14.66 -32.54
C VAL A 22 -14.92 -15.35 -33.61
N ASN A 23 -15.37 -14.61 -34.61
CA ASN A 23 -16.13 -15.13 -35.73
C ASN A 23 -15.39 -14.94 -37.04
N ALA A 24 -15.09 -16.05 -37.74
CA ALA A 24 -14.45 -16.08 -39.04
C ALA A 24 -15.47 -16.35 -40.15
N THR A 25 -15.61 -15.42 -41.13
CA THR A 25 -16.53 -15.47 -42.26
C THR A 25 -15.78 -15.29 -43.60
N ARG A 26 -16.49 -15.34 -44.72
CA ARG A 26 -15.89 -15.08 -46.04
C ARG A 26 -15.54 -13.60 -46.18
N GLY A 27 -14.39 -13.29 -46.80
CA GLY A 27 -13.92 -11.93 -47.06
C GLY A 27 -12.57 -11.63 -46.39
N ILE A 28 -12.11 -10.39 -46.56
CA ILE A 28 -10.84 -9.90 -45.99
C ILE A 28 -11.18 -8.64 -45.17
N ARG A 29 -11.45 -8.80 -43.89
CA ARG A 29 -11.74 -7.68 -42.99
C ARG A 29 -11.43 -8.08 -41.55
N PHE A 30 -10.84 -7.16 -40.76
CA PHE A 30 -10.69 -7.31 -39.31
C PHE A 30 -11.53 -6.23 -38.60
N VAL A 31 -12.39 -6.65 -37.69
CA VAL A 31 -13.27 -5.74 -36.93
C VAL A 31 -13.26 -6.13 -35.46
N LEU A 32 -13.04 -5.13 -34.61
CA LEU A 32 -13.06 -5.28 -33.17
C LEU A 32 -14.19 -4.45 -32.58
N VAL A 33 -15.08 -5.06 -31.81
CA VAL A 33 -16.25 -4.42 -31.16
C VAL A 33 -16.28 -4.71 -29.66
N GLY A 34 -17.00 -3.92 -28.86
CA GLY A 34 -17.13 -4.09 -27.42
C GLY A 34 -16.31 -3.10 -26.59
N LEU A 35 -16.23 -1.84 -27.01
CA LEU A 35 -15.53 -0.73 -26.35
C LEU A 35 -14.03 -0.97 -26.09
N PRO A 36 -13.24 -1.41 -27.12
CA PRO A 36 -11.80 -1.49 -26.99
C PRO A 36 -11.17 -0.10 -26.90
N ASP A 37 -10.11 0.05 -26.08
CA ASP A 37 -9.27 1.24 -26.07
C ASP A 37 -8.29 1.27 -27.28
N SER A 38 -7.39 2.26 -27.34
CA SER A 38 -6.39 2.35 -28.41
C SER A 38 -5.42 1.17 -28.39
N ALA A 39 -4.96 0.75 -27.20
CA ALA A 39 -4.02 -0.34 -27.07
C ALA A 39 -4.60 -1.69 -27.53
N VAL A 40 -5.89 -1.94 -27.24
CA VAL A 40 -6.61 -3.11 -27.76
C VAL A 40 -6.85 -3.02 -29.28
N LYS A 41 -7.06 -1.81 -29.84
CA LYS A 41 -7.20 -1.65 -31.30
C LYS A 41 -5.88 -1.90 -32.06
N GLU A 42 -4.75 -1.57 -31.46
CA GLU A 42 -3.42 -1.82 -32.00
C GLU A 42 -3.00 -3.31 -31.90
N SER A 43 -3.74 -4.13 -31.17
CA SER A 43 -3.42 -5.56 -30.98
C SER A 43 -3.41 -6.36 -32.29
N TYR A 44 -4.13 -5.90 -33.31
CA TYR A 44 -4.19 -6.59 -34.61
C TYR A 44 -2.79 -6.84 -35.20
N GLU A 45 -1.98 -5.80 -35.29
CA GLU A 45 -0.61 -5.90 -35.86
C GLU A 45 0.28 -6.82 -35.02
N ARG A 46 0.17 -6.73 -33.67
CA ARG A 46 0.91 -7.61 -32.77
C ARG A 46 0.49 -9.07 -32.91
N ILE A 47 -0.82 -9.33 -32.95
CA ILE A 47 -1.37 -10.70 -33.06
C ILE A 47 -0.99 -11.34 -34.40
N VAL A 48 -1.09 -10.61 -35.52
CA VAL A 48 -0.71 -11.12 -36.84
C VAL A 48 0.78 -11.52 -36.83
N ALA A 49 1.66 -10.60 -36.44
CA ALA A 49 3.09 -10.87 -36.38
C ALA A 49 3.43 -12.01 -35.43
N ALA A 50 2.84 -12.03 -34.23
CA ALA A 50 3.06 -13.10 -33.26
C ALA A 50 2.66 -14.49 -33.77
N ILE A 51 1.51 -14.59 -34.42
CA ILE A 51 1.02 -15.86 -35.02
C ILE A 51 1.99 -16.33 -36.11
N GLU A 52 2.36 -15.46 -37.06
CA GLU A 52 3.20 -15.79 -38.20
C GLU A 52 4.62 -16.15 -37.75
N ASN A 53 5.24 -15.35 -36.88
CA ASN A 53 6.57 -15.60 -36.35
C ASN A 53 6.64 -16.83 -35.43
N SER A 54 5.50 -17.27 -34.89
CA SER A 54 5.38 -18.51 -34.10
C SER A 54 5.20 -19.78 -34.97
N GLY A 55 5.18 -19.63 -36.32
CA GLY A 55 5.05 -20.74 -37.25
C GLY A 55 3.62 -21.16 -37.57
N TYR A 56 2.63 -20.37 -37.19
CA TYR A 56 1.20 -20.58 -37.51
C TYR A 56 0.73 -19.66 -38.63
N THR A 57 -0.41 -19.97 -39.19
CA THR A 57 -0.97 -19.20 -40.33
C THR A 57 -2.13 -18.32 -39.85
N PHE A 58 -2.03 -17.02 -40.07
CA PHE A 58 -3.16 -16.11 -39.84
C PHE A 58 -4.25 -16.39 -40.89
N PRO A 59 -5.54 -16.56 -40.49
CA PRO A 59 -6.62 -16.92 -41.41
C PRO A 59 -6.88 -15.84 -42.47
N THR A 60 -6.88 -16.20 -43.75
CA THR A 60 -7.29 -15.32 -44.88
C THR A 60 -8.81 -15.20 -44.98
N ARG A 61 -9.45 -14.77 -43.90
CA ARG A 61 -10.91 -14.63 -43.74
C ARG A 61 -11.26 -13.32 -43.06
N ALA A 62 -12.50 -12.88 -43.23
CA ALA A 62 -13.01 -11.76 -42.47
C ALA A 62 -13.19 -12.18 -41.01
N ILE A 63 -12.47 -11.53 -40.09
CA ILE A 63 -12.50 -11.82 -38.64
C ILE A 63 -13.23 -10.67 -37.94
N THR A 64 -14.23 -11.03 -37.16
CA THR A 64 -14.92 -10.10 -36.24
C THR A 64 -14.70 -10.63 -34.82
N ILE A 65 -14.14 -9.78 -33.97
CA ILE A 65 -13.97 -10.05 -32.54
C ILE A 65 -14.91 -9.18 -31.75
N ASN A 66 -15.77 -9.79 -30.96
CA ASN A 66 -16.63 -9.11 -30.01
C ASN A 66 -16.15 -9.37 -28.58
N MET A 67 -15.92 -8.30 -27.81
CA MET A 67 -15.49 -8.36 -26.42
C MET A 67 -16.68 -8.02 -25.51
N ALA A 68 -17.36 -9.03 -25.00
CA ALA A 68 -18.53 -8.90 -24.14
C ALA A 68 -18.15 -8.90 -22.63
N PRO A 69 -18.89 -8.16 -21.76
CA PRO A 69 -20.03 -7.29 -22.05
C PRO A 69 -19.61 -5.92 -22.60
N ALA A 70 -20.48 -5.26 -23.35
CA ALA A 70 -20.16 -3.99 -24.06
C ALA A 70 -20.13 -2.75 -23.13
N ASP A 71 -20.66 -2.83 -21.92
CA ASP A 71 -20.69 -1.77 -20.92
C ASP A 71 -19.36 -1.61 -20.16
N ILE A 72 -18.52 -2.64 -20.17
CA ILE A 72 -17.18 -2.62 -19.56
C ILE A 72 -16.16 -2.20 -20.61
N ARG A 73 -15.36 -1.16 -20.31
CA ARG A 73 -14.25 -0.76 -21.16
C ARG A 73 -13.11 -1.76 -21.04
N LYS A 74 -12.56 -2.21 -22.17
CA LYS A 74 -11.42 -3.10 -22.25
C LYS A 74 -10.17 -2.27 -22.48
N GLU A 75 -9.30 -2.28 -21.48
CA GLU A 75 -8.11 -1.45 -21.45
C GLU A 75 -6.85 -2.31 -21.37
N GLY A 76 -5.81 -1.87 -22.08
CA GLY A 76 -4.50 -2.52 -22.10
C GLY A 76 -4.41 -3.71 -23.03
N SER A 77 -3.18 -4.21 -23.18
CA SER A 77 -2.78 -5.24 -24.16
C SER A 77 -2.96 -6.69 -23.65
N GLY A 78 -3.45 -6.88 -22.43
CA GLY A 78 -3.63 -8.22 -21.83
C GLY A 78 -4.60 -9.15 -22.54
N PHE A 79 -5.30 -8.68 -23.56
CA PHE A 79 -6.25 -9.47 -24.37
C PHE A 79 -5.63 -10.10 -25.62
N ASP A 80 -4.37 -9.80 -25.94
CA ASP A 80 -3.72 -10.29 -27.15
C ASP A 80 -3.69 -11.82 -27.20
N LEU A 81 -3.28 -12.47 -26.10
CA LEU A 81 -3.22 -13.94 -26.02
C LEU A 81 -4.58 -14.61 -26.27
N PRO A 82 -5.66 -14.30 -25.55
CA PRO A 82 -6.97 -14.94 -25.79
C PRO A 82 -7.56 -14.61 -27.17
N MET A 83 -7.28 -13.44 -27.75
CA MET A 83 -7.67 -13.11 -29.12
C MET A 83 -6.91 -13.96 -30.15
N ALA A 84 -5.58 -14.10 -30.00
CA ALA A 84 -4.75 -14.93 -30.89
C ALA A 84 -5.18 -16.41 -30.83
N ILE A 85 -5.38 -16.97 -29.66
CA ILE A 85 -5.88 -18.36 -29.47
C ILE A 85 -7.25 -18.52 -30.11
N GLY A 86 -8.18 -17.55 -29.91
CA GLY A 86 -9.50 -17.57 -30.55
C GLY A 86 -9.43 -17.56 -32.08
N ILE A 87 -8.54 -16.73 -32.67
CA ILE A 87 -8.30 -16.66 -34.11
C ILE A 87 -7.78 -18.01 -34.64
N LEU A 88 -6.75 -18.57 -34.02
CA LEU A 88 -6.15 -19.85 -34.42
C LEU A 88 -7.18 -21.00 -34.31
N ALA A 89 -8.02 -20.97 -33.30
CA ALA A 89 -9.09 -21.95 -33.11
C ALA A 89 -10.16 -21.89 -34.23
N THR A 90 -10.46 -20.69 -34.79
CA THR A 90 -11.38 -20.58 -35.94
C THR A 90 -10.85 -21.23 -37.20
N ASN A 91 -9.54 -21.42 -37.30
CA ASN A 91 -8.84 -22.06 -38.42
C ASN A 91 -8.41 -23.51 -38.13
N GLY A 92 -8.83 -24.08 -37.01
CA GLY A 92 -8.53 -25.47 -36.62
C GLY A 92 -7.10 -25.73 -36.17
N GLN A 93 -6.29 -24.69 -35.93
CA GLN A 93 -4.91 -24.81 -35.43
C GLN A 93 -4.85 -24.98 -33.91
N VAL A 94 -5.94 -24.69 -33.20
CA VAL A 94 -6.08 -24.90 -31.75
C VAL A 94 -7.38 -25.66 -31.49
N ASP A 95 -7.32 -26.63 -30.58
CA ASP A 95 -8.47 -27.42 -30.17
C ASP A 95 -9.45 -26.61 -29.31
N VAL A 96 -10.70 -26.58 -29.70
CA VAL A 96 -11.76 -25.78 -29.03
C VAL A 96 -12.38 -26.47 -27.81
N ARG A 97 -12.17 -27.79 -27.63
CA ARG A 97 -12.88 -28.60 -26.62
C ARG A 97 -12.65 -28.16 -25.17
N LEU A 98 -11.48 -27.64 -24.89
CA LEU A 98 -11.07 -27.26 -23.54
C LEU A 98 -11.13 -25.75 -23.26
N LEU A 99 -11.36 -24.90 -24.28
CA LEU A 99 -11.28 -23.44 -24.15
C LEU A 99 -12.18 -22.86 -23.05
N ASN A 100 -13.34 -23.48 -22.81
CA ASN A 100 -14.28 -23.04 -21.77
C ASN A 100 -13.81 -23.28 -20.33
N ARG A 101 -12.74 -24.06 -20.13
CA ARG A 101 -12.15 -24.33 -18.80
C ARG A 101 -11.04 -23.35 -18.45
N TYR A 102 -10.53 -22.63 -19.46
CA TYR A 102 -9.35 -21.78 -19.33
C TYR A 102 -9.72 -20.30 -19.43
N MET A 103 -9.26 -19.53 -18.46
CA MET A 103 -9.13 -18.08 -18.62
C MET A 103 -7.71 -17.77 -19.06
N MET A 104 -7.50 -16.73 -19.88
CA MET A 104 -6.22 -16.38 -20.47
C MET A 104 -5.99 -14.88 -20.42
N VAL A 105 -4.80 -14.46 -20.02
CA VAL A 105 -4.37 -13.06 -20.06
C VAL A 105 -2.90 -12.98 -20.46
N GLY A 106 -2.56 -12.03 -21.32
CA GLY A 106 -1.18 -11.79 -21.72
C GLY A 106 -1.10 -10.86 -22.92
N GLU A 107 -0.13 -9.96 -22.89
CA GLU A 107 0.27 -9.14 -24.02
C GLU A 107 1.28 -9.92 -24.87
N LEU A 108 1.11 -9.90 -26.18
CA LEU A 108 2.02 -10.57 -27.11
C LEU A 108 3.06 -9.57 -27.68
N SER A 109 4.32 -9.96 -27.67
CA SER A 109 5.35 -9.36 -28.52
C SER A 109 5.24 -9.91 -29.95
N LEU A 110 5.88 -9.24 -30.90
CA LEU A 110 5.85 -9.62 -32.32
C LEU A 110 6.45 -11.01 -32.59
N ASP A 111 7.33 -11.50 -31.73
CA ASP A 111 7.93 -12.83 -31.78
C ASP A 111 7.07 -13.93 -31.13
N GLY A 112 5.90 -13.58 -30.55
CA GLY A 112 5.03 -14.51 -29.84
C GLY A 112 5.35 -14.71 -28.36
N SER A 113 6.34 -13.99 -27.81
CA SER A 113 6.61 -13.99 -26.36
C SER A 113 5.58 -13.18 -25.59
N LEU A 114 5.35 -13.55 -24.31
CA LEU A 114 4.40 -12.86 -23.44
C LEU A 114 5.08 -11.84 -22.54
N GLN A 115 4.53 -10.64 -22.50
CA GLN A 115 4.96 -9.53 -21.64
C GLN A 115 4.20 -9.52 -20.32
N PRO A 116 4.83 -9.02 -19.22
CA PRO A 116 4.19 -8.88 -17.92
C PRO A 116 2.93 -8.01 -17.98
N ILE A 117 1.91 -8.39 -17.20
CA ILE A 117 0.65 -7.63 -17.07
C ILE A 117 0.51 -7.06 -15.66
N LYS A 118 -0.43 -6.13 -15.51
CA LYS A 118 -0.83 -5.59 -14.21
C LYS A 118 -2.12 -6.28 -13.74
N GLY A 119 -2.22 -6.54 -12.42
CA GLY A 119 -3.43 -7.06 -11.82
C GLY A 119 -3.66 -8.55 -12.05
N ALA A 120 -2.63 -9.37 -12.17
CA ALA A 120 -2.79 -10.82 -12.33
C ALA A 120 -3.45 -11.45 -11.10
N LEU A 121 -3.20 -10.96 -9.88
CA LEU A 121 -3.85 -11.47 -8.67
C LEU A 121 -5.39 -11.24 -8.66
N PRO A 122 -5.94 -10.03 -8.86
CA PRO A 122 -7.40 -9.87 -8.98
C PRO A 122 -8.01 -10.67 -10.13
N ILE A 123 -7.28 -10.87 -11.25
CA ILE A 123 -7.73 -11.72 -12.35
C ILE A 123 -7.85 -13.18 -11.90
N SER A 124 -6.85 -13.72 -11.20
CA SER A 124 -6.88 -15.10 -10.71
C SER A 124 -7.97 -15.33 -9.64
N ILE A 125 -8.19 -14.36 -8.76
CA ILE A 125 -9.33 -14.39 -7.81
C ILE A 125 -10.64 -14.49 -8.59
N LYS A 126 -10.81 -13.67 -9.64
CA LYS A 126 -12.02 -13.68 -10.47
C LYS A 126 -12.20 -14.96 -11.26
N ALA A 127 -11.13 -15.51 -11.81
CA ALA A 127 -11.15 -16.79 -12.52
C ALA A 127 -11.68 -17.92 -11.61
N ARG A 128 -11.18 -18.01 -10.38
CA ARG A 128 -11.67 -18.97 -9.38
C ARG A 128 -13.15 -18.75 -9.02
N GLU A 129 -13.56 -17.50 -8.77
CA GLU A 129 -14.95 -17.16 -8.43
C GLU A 129 -15.94 -17.59 -9.51
N LEU A 130 -15.53 -17.53 -10.77
CA LEU A 130 -16.34 -17.91 -11.93
C LEU A 130 -16.27 -19.42 -12.24
N GLY A 131 -15.47 -20.19 -11.48
CA GLY A 131 -15.36 -21.64 -11.63
C GLY A 131 -14.47 -22.10 -12.78
N TYR A 132 -13.56 -21.25 -13.30
CA TYR A 132 -12.55 -21.71 -14.25
C TYR A 132 -11.59 -22.68 -13.56
N GLU A 133 -11.23 -23.74 -14.26
CA GLU A 133 -10.30 -24.76 -13.76
C GLU A 133 -8.86 -24.27 -13.85
N SER A 134 -8.57 -23.43 -14.84
CA SER A 134 -7.21 -23.06 -15.21
C SER A 134 -7.09 -21.61 -15.70
N LEU A 135 -5.89 -21.03 -15.48
CA LEU A 135 -5.54 -19.68 -15.90
C LEU A 135 -4.15 -19.67 -16.55
N PHE A 136 -4.04 -19.14 -17.76
CA PHE A 136 -2.77 -18.81 -18.39
C PHE A 136 -2.42 -17.35 -18.12
N VAL A 137 -1.22 -17.11 -17.60
CA VAL A 137 -0.65 -15.78 -17.32
C VAL A 137 0.80 -15.71 -17.81
N PRO A 138 1.36 -14.52 -18.06
CA PRO A 138 2.80 -14.40 -18.31
C PRO A 138 3.64 -14.97 -17.15
N GLU A 139 4.76 -15.60 -17.47
CA GLU A 139 5.67 -16.21 -16.48
C GLU A 139 6.05 -15.25 -15.35
N ALA A 140 6.25 -13.97 -15.66
CA ALA A 140 6.56 -12.94 -14.66
C ALA A 140 5.45 -12.70 -13.62
N ASN A 141 4.20 -13.07 -13.93
CA ASN A 141 3.05 -12.88 -13.06
C ASN A 141 2.58 -14.19 -12.38
N VAL A 142 3.21 -15.32 -12.71
CA VAL A 142 2.70 -16.63 -12.29
C VAL A 142 2.66 -16.78 -10.77
N ARG A 143 3.67 -16.26 -10.06
CA ARG A 143 3.74 -16.40 -8.59
C ARG A 143 2.64 -15.65 -7.86
N GLU A 144 2.32 -14.42 -8.29
CA GLU A 144 1.20 -13.64 -7.70
C GLU A 144 -0.17 -14.27 -8.03
N ALA A 145 -0.32 -14.83 -9.24
CA ALA A 145 -1.56 -15.48 -9.66
C ALA A 145 -1.77 -16.84 -8.96
N ALA A 146 -0.70 -17.62 -8.73
CA ALA A 146 -0.73 -18.92 -8.10
C ALA A 146 -0.99 -18.91 -6.57
N VAL A 147 -1.11 -17.71 -5.96
CA VAL A 147 -1.58 -17.56 -4.57
C VAL A 147 -3.00 -18.09 -4.37
N VAL A 148 -3.80 -18.10 -5.44
CA VAL A 148 -5.22 -18.46 -5.39
C VAL A 148 -5.39 -19.97 -5.39
N ASN A 149 -5.88 -20.52 -4.29
CA ASN A 149 -6.15 -21.95 -4.17
C ASN A 149 -7.29 -22.41 -5.11
N ASN A 150 -7.27 -23.67 -5.50
CA ASN A 150 -8.27 -24.30 -6.38
C ASN A 150 -8.34 -23.67 -7.77
N LEU A 151 -7.23 -23.23 -8.29
CA LEU A 151 -7.04 -22.74 -9.66
C LEU A 151 -5.67 -23.21 -10.16
N ASN A 152 -5.62 -23.91 -11.28
CA ASN A 152 -4.37 -24.29 -11.92
C ASN A 152 -3.81 -23.09 -12.69
N VAL A 153 -2.70 -22.54 -12.24
CA VAL A 153 -2.08 -21.37 -12.89
C VAL A 153 -0.84 -21.81 -13.67
N TYR A 154 -0.81 -21.46 -14.95
CA TYR A 154 0.28 -21.79 -15.86
C TYR A 154 1.03 -20.53 -16.27
N GLY A 155 2.33 -20.47 -15.96
CA GLY A 155 3.23 -19.42 -16.41
C GLY A 155 3.64 -19.64 -17.86
N VAL A 156 3.40 -18.64 -18.71
CA VAL A 156 3.62 -18.73 -20.15
C VAL A 156 4.69 -17.72 -20.57
N ARG A 157 5.69 -18.20 -21.28
CA ARG A 157 6.73 -17.35 -21.92
C ARG A 157 6.46 -17.06 -23.39
N HIS A 158 5.82 -18.00 -24.09
CA HIS A 158 5.58 -17.95 -25.51
C HIS A 158 4.25 -18.60 -25.89
N ILE A 159 3.54 -18.04 -26.88
CA ILE A 159 2.23 -18.52 -27.33
C ILE A 159 2.23 -20.02 -27.69
N ASN A 160 3.34 -20.54 -28.24
CA ASN A 160 3.46 -21.95 -28.62
C ASN A 160 3.22 -22.91 -27.46
N GLN A 161 3.58 -22.51 -26.22
CA GLN A 161 3.34 -23.35 -25.04
C GLN A 161 1.84 -23.50 -24.79
N VAL A 162 1.05 -22.44 -24.97
CA VAL A 162 -0.42 -22.48 -24.81
C VAL A 162 -1.04 -23.35 -25.89
N ILE A 163 -0.60 -23.19 -27.15
CA ILE A 163 -1.09 -23.97 -28.29
C ILE A 163 -0.76 -25.45 -28.12
N GLY A 164 0.50 -25.77 -27.77
CA GLY A 164 0.93 -27.15 -27.50
C GLY A 164 0.14 -27.81 -26.37
N HIS A 165 -0.12 -27.05 -25.27
CA HIS A 165 -0.91 -27.53 -24.15
C HIS A 165 -2.38 -27.81 -24.53
N LEU A 166 -3.03 -26.87 -25.23
CA LEU A 166 -4.44 -27.00 -25.63
C LEU A 166 -4.64 -28.12 -26.67
N ASN A 167 -3.66 -28.35 -27.52
CA ASN A 167 -3.66 -29.42 -28.52
C ASN A 167 -3.24 -30.79 -27.93
N GLY A 168 -2.84 -30.83 -26.65
CA GLY A 168 -2.37 -32.07 -25.99
C GLY A 168 -1.02 -32.60 -26.48
N GLN A 169 -0.25 -31.74 -27.18
CA GLN A 169 1.08 -32.08 -27.71
C GLN A 169 2.17 -31.94 -26.64
N GLU A 170 2.10 -30.87 -25.83
CA GLU A 170 3.03 -30.57 -24.76
C GLU A 170 2.26 -30.07 -23.53
N LEU A 171 2.10 -30.92 -22.53
CA LEU A 171 1.34 -30.59 -21.33
C LEU A 171 2.20 -29.77 -20.36
N MET A 172 1.81 -28.53 -20.11
CA MET A 172 2.43 -27.69 -19.09
C MET A 172 2.03 -28.19 -17.69
N GLN A 173 2.92 -27.98 -16.73
CA GLN A 173 2.61 -28.23 -15.31
C GLN A 173 2.13 -26.92 -14.65
N PRO A 174 1.10 -26.98 -13.81
CA PRO A 174 0.65 -25.83 -13.07
C PRO A 174 1.71 -25.41 -12.04
N THR A 175 1.87 -24.10 -11.84
CA THR A 175 2.77 -23.58 -10.82
C THR A 175 2.15 -23.74 -9.45
N VAL A 176 2.85 -24.42 -8.56
CA VAL A 176 2.45 -24.59 -7.15
C VAL A 176 3.30 -23.69 -6.27
N VAL A 177 2.65 -22.86 -5.46
CA VAL A 177 3.30 -21.98 -4.49
C VAL A 177 2.80 -22.36 -3.10
N ASP A 178 3.73 -22.71 -2.19
CA ASP A 178 3.37 -22.81 -0.78
C ASP A 178 3.30 -21.40 -0.17
N THR A 179 2.19 -20.75 -0.45
CA THR A 179 1.91 -19.36 -0.04
C THR A 179 2.05 -19.17 1.46
N ARG A 180 1.67 -20.17 2.28
CA ARG A 180 1.75 -20.07 3.74
C ARG A 180 3.19 -20.13 4.22
N ALA A 181 3.95 -21.13 3.80
CA ALA A 181 5.34 -21.30 4.20
C ALA A 181 6.17 -20.07 3.78
N GLU A 182 6.02 -19.61 2.55
CA GLU A 182 6.71 -18.43 2.03
C GLU A 182 6.32 -17.15 2.79
N PHE A 183 5.04 -16.95 3.06
CA PHE A 183 4.54 -15.79 3.80
C PHE A 183 5.15 -15.71 5.21
N PHE A 184 5.10 -16.81 5.98
CA PHE A 184 5.61 -16.81 7.35
C PHE A 184 7.13 -16.73 7.43
N SER A 185 7.88 -17.33 6.50
CA SER A 185 9.34 -17.23 6.47
C SER A 185 9.83 -15.79 6.26
N ARG A 186 9.17 -15.05 5.35
CA ARG A 186 9.56 -13.68 5.00
C ARG A 186 9.10 -12.61 6.00
N GLN A 187 8.23 -12.92 6.94
CA GLN A 187 7.73 -11.94 7.93
C GLN A 187 8.79 -11.40 8.89
N SER A 188 9.90 -12.12 9.07
CA SER A 188 10.96 -11.79 10.01
C SER A 188 12.25 -11.30 9.35
N GLU A 189 12.28 -11.17 8.03
CA GLU A 189 13.45 -10.76 7.26
C GLU A 189 13.48 -9.23 7.10
N PHE A 190 14.06 -8.50 8.04
CA PHE A 190 14.19 -7.05 7.97
C PHE A 190 15.62 -6.64 7.61
N GLU A 191 15.74 -5.66 6.70
CA GLU A 191 17.02 -5.06 6.30
C GLU A 191 17.64 -4.21 7.42
N PHE A 192 16.81 -3.61 8.29
CA PHE A 192 17.23 -2.68 9.32
C PHE A 192 16.75 -3.13 10.70
N ASP A 193 17.60 -2.94 11.73
CA ASP A 193 17.29 -3.26 13.11
C ASP A 193 17.48 -2.05 14.04
N PHE A 194 16.66 -1.93 15.10
CA PHE A 194 16.80 -0.89 16.11
C PHE A 194 18.06 -1.06 16.97
N ALA A 195 18.67 -2.25 17.01
CA ALA A 195 19.95 -2.47 17.65
C ALA A 195 21.08 -1.58 17.09
N ASP A 196 21.00 -1.20 15.81
CA ASP A 196 21.97 -0.29 15.19
C ASP A 196 21.84 1.15 15.68
N VAL A 197 20.73 1.51 16.34
CA VAL A 197 20.47 2.87 16.80
C VAL A 197 21.02 3.05 18.20
N LYS A 198 22.10 3.83 18.32
CA LYS A 198 22.71 4.16 19.60
C LYS A 198 22.00 5.36 20.24
N GLY A 199 21.61 5.25 21.50
CA GLY A 199 20.87 6.27 22.23
C GLY A 199 19.46 6.51 21.68
N GLN A 200 18.97 7.76 21.77
CA GLN A 200 17.65 8.17 21.27
C GLN A 200 16.48 7.44 21.94
N GLU A 201 16.59 7.12 23.24
CA GLU A 201 15.61 6.27 23.94
C GLU A 201 14.20 6.87 23.94
N GLN A 202 14.08 8.20 24.05
CA GLN A 202 12.78 8.89 23.98
C GLN A 202 12.11 8.72 22.61
N VAL A 203 12.90 8.76 21.52
CA VAL A 203 12.37 8.60 20.17
C VAL A 203 12.00 7.14 19.90
N LYS A 204 12.83 6.21 20.36
CA LYS A 204 12.53 4.76 20.29
C LYS A 204 11.22 4.47 21.03
N ARG A 205 11.04 5.02 22.24
CA ARG A 205 9.80 4.89 23.01
C ARG A 205 8.61 5.47 22.28
N ALA A 206 8.73 6.67 21.69
CA ALA A 206 7.68 7.27 20.89
C ALA A 206 7.30 6.41 19.67
N LEU A 207 8.29 5.82 18.97
CA LEU A 207 8.08 4.91 17.85
C LEU A 207 7.44 3.59 18.29
N GLU A 208 7.83 3.04 19.44
CA GLU A 208 7.20 1.85 20.05
C GLU A 208 5.71 2.09 20.34
N ILE A 209 5.38 3.23 20.97
CA ILE A 209 3.99 3.63 21.25
C ILE A 209 3.22 3.81 19.92
N ALA A 210 3.83 4.49 18.94
CA ALA A 210 3.21 4.69 17.63
C ALA A 210 2.94 3.34 16.94
N ALA A 211 3.88 2.41 16.97
CA ALA A 211 3.73 1.06 16.41
C ALA A 211 2.64 0.26 17.13
N ALA A 212 2.59 0.31 18.47
CA ALA A 212 1.62 -0.41 19.26
C ALA A 212 0.19 0.09 19.06
N GLY A 213 0.00 1.42 18.99
CA GLY A 213 -1.33 2.04 18.86
C GLY A 213 -1.76 2.37 17.43
N GLY A 214 -0.87 2.25 16.44
CA GLY A 214 -1.13 2.70 15.07
C GLY A 214 -1.19 4.22 14.95
N HIS A 215 -0.45 4.95 15.80
CA HIS A 215 -0.47 6.41 15.87
C HIS A 215 0.37 7.07 14.80
N ASN A 216 -0.10 8.20 14.29
CA ASN A 216 0.67 9.08 13.42
C ASN A 216 1.70 9.85 14.25
N LEU A 217 2.92 10.02 13.72
CA LEU A 217 4.02 10.63 14.46
C LEU A 217 4.83 11.60 13.59
N ILE A 218 5.24 12.72 14.18
CA ILE A 218 6.20 13.64 13.58
C ILE A 218 7.47 13.75 14.42
N MET A 219 8.60 13.64 13.76
CA MET A 219 9.94 13.79 14.33
C MET A 219 10.51 15.15 14.01
N ILE A 220 10.91 15.91 15.03
CA ILE A 220 11.45 17.25 14.89
C ILE A 220 12.87 17.26 15.42
N GLY A 221 13.83 17.68 14.60
CA GLY A 221 15.22 17.73 15.05
C GLY A 221 16.16 18.28 13.98
N PRO A 222 17.39 18.63 14.36
CA PRO A 222 18.37 19.19 13.44
C PRO A 222 18.75 18.26 12.31
N PRO A 223 19.33 18.76 11.22
CA PRO A 223 19.90 17.93 10.17
C PRO A 223 20.92 16.94 10.76
N GLY A 224 20.91 15.70 10.27
CA GLY A 224 21.82 14.64 10.73
C GLY A 224 21.47 13.99 12.08
N SER A 225 20.32 14.31 12.69
CA SER A 225 19.89 13.69 13.97
C SER A 225 19.35 12.27 13.84
N GLY A 226 19.32 11.67 12.64
CA GLY A 226 18.91 10.27 12.43
C GLY A 226 17.43 10.05 12.17
N LYS A 227 16.63 11.09 11.89
CA LYS A 227 15.17 11.00 11.65
C LYS A 227 14.80 9.94 10.61
N SER A 228 15.36 10.04 9.42
CA SER A 228 15.08 9.12 8.30
C SER A 228 15.60 7.70 8.58
N MET A 229 16.71 7.58 9.33
CA MET A 229 17.27 6.30 9.79
C MET A 229 16.30 5.59 10.74
N LEU A 230 15.73 6.30 11.70
CA LEU A 230 14.74 5.77 12.64
C LEU A 230 13.45 5.38 11.95
N ALA A 231 12.94 6.23 11.03
CA ALA A 231 11.73 5.92 10.26
C ALA A 231 11.84 4.64 9.43
N LYS A 232 12.99 4.39 8.79
CA LYS A 232 13.24 3.17 7.98
C LYS A 232 13.25 1.89 8.82
N ARG A 233 13.50 1.97 10.12
CA ARG A 233 13.48 0.84 11.04
C ARG A 233 12.10 0.52 11.59
N LEU A 234 11.14 1.44 11.47
CA LEU A 234 9.80 1.26 12.01
C LEU A 234 9.10 -0.05 11.55
N PRO A 235 9.20 -0.48 10.27
CA PRO A 235 8.61 -1.76 9.86
C PRO A 235 9.06 -2.97 10.67
N SER A 236 10.29 -2.97 11.20
CA SER A 236 10.84 -4.10 11.96
C SER A 236 10.18 -4.30 13.33
N ILE A 237 9.53 -3.27 13.88
CA ILE A 237 8.82 -3.33 15.16
C ILE A 237 7.30 -3.37 15.03
N LEU A 238 6.75 -3.20 13.81
CA LEU A 238 5.32 -3.28 13.57
C LEU A 238 4.79 -4.71 13.76
N PRO A 239 3.52 -4.87 14.17
CA PRO A 239 2.87 -6.18 14.18
C PRO A 239 2.92 -6.82 12.79
N PRO A 240 3.11 -8.16 12.68
CA PRO A 240 3.12 -8.83 11.40
C PRO A 240 1.79 -8.62 10.65
N LEU A 241 1.83 -8.69 9.31
CA LEU A 241 0.61 -8.71 8.52
C LEU A 241 -0.16 -10.00 8.78
N SER A 242 -1.49 -9.92 8.89
CA SER A 242 -2.36 -11.07 8.72
C SER A 242 -2.40 -11.48 7.24
N LEU A 243 -2.80 -12.72 6.94
CA LEU A 243 -2.97 -13.17 5.56
C LEU A 243 -3.97 -12.30 4.79
N ARG A 244 -5.02 -11.82 5.45
CA ARG A 244 -6.01 -10.92 4.86
C ARG A 244 -5.40 -9.57 4.50
N GLU A 245 -4.70 -8.92 5.44
CA GLU A 245 -3.99 -7.65 5.17
C GLU A 245 -2.96 -7.81 4.06
N SER A 246 -2.23 -8.94 4.06
CA SER A 246 -1.26 -9.27 3.01
C SER A 246 -1.92 -9.37 1.63
N LEU A 247 -3.05 -10.07 1.53
CA LEU A 247 -3.78 -10.21 0.27
C LEU A 247 -4.29 -8.86 -0.25
N GLU A 248 -4.92 -8.05 0.61
CA GLU A 248 -5.39 -6.69 0.27
C GLU A 248 -4.23 -5.80 -0.21
N THR A 249 -3.11 -5.83 0.49
CA THR A 249 -1.91 -5.06 0.15
C THR A 249 -1.32 -5.55 -1.18
N THR A 250 -1.24 -6.87 -1.38
CA THR A 250 -0.72 -7.47 -2.62
C THR A 250 -1.59 -7.12 -3.82
N GLN A 251 -2.92 -7.11 -3.68
CA GLN A 251 -3.83 -6.67 -4.75
C GLN A 251 -3.56 -5.23 -5.21
N ILE A 252 -3.34 -4.30 -4.26
CA ILE A 252 -3.02 -2.90 -4.60
C ILE A 252 -1.72 -2.83 -5.39
N HIS A 253 -0.68 -3.53 -4.94
CA HIS A 253 0.62 -3.54 -5.61
C HIS A 253 0.59 -4.27 -6.96
N SER A 254 -0.22 -5.32 -7.10
CA SER A 254 -0.45 -6.04 -8.35
C SER A 254 -1.07 -5.11 -9.41
N VAL A 255 -2.15 -4.40 -9.05
CA VAL A 255 -2.82 -3.43 -9.94
C VAL A 255 -1.90 -2.27 -10.31
N ALA A 256 -1.06 -1.80 -9.38
CA ALA A 256 -0.06 -0.77 -9.64
C ALA A 256 1.11 -1.25 -10.52
N GLY A 257 1.27 -2.56 -10.73
CA GLY A 257 2.44 -3.14 -11.41
C GLY A 257 3.73 -2.94 -10.60
N LYS A 258 3.64 -2.99 -9.27
CA LYS A 258 4.77 -2.78 -8.35
C LYS A 258 5.20 -4.04 -7.59
N LEU A 259 4.62 -5.20 -7.91
CA LEU A 259 5.09 -6.48 -7.40
C LEU A 259 6.37 -6.91 -8.13
N LYS A 260 7.29 -7.48 -7.37
CA LYS A 260 8.46 -8.17 -7.96
C LYS A 260 8.02 -9.55 -8.47
N SER A 261 8.64 -10.02 -9.54
CA SER A 261 8.31 -11.32 -10.15
C SER A 261 8.55 -12.53 -9.24
N ASP A 262 9.40 -12.40 -8.22
CA ASP A 262 9.70 -13.42 -7.22
C ASP A 262 8.76 -13.38 -6.00
N CYS A 263 7.82 -12.43 -5.95
CA CYS A 263 6.91 -12.23 -4.84
C CYS A 263 5.54 -12.89 -5.12
N SER A 264 5.12 -13.77 -4.21
CA SER A 264 3.77 -14.34 -4.20
C SER A 264 2.80 -13.44 -3.41
N LEU A 265 3.11 -13.19 -2.14
CA LEU A 265 2.39 -12.27 -1.25
C LEU A 265 3.38 -11.30 -0.59
N ILE A 266 2.92 -10.07 -0.38
CA ILE A 266 3.65 -9.10 0.45
C ILE A 266 3.57 -9.56 1.90
N ALA A 267 4.70 -9.99 2.47
CA ALA A 267 4.79 -10.51 3.82
C ALA A 267 5.10 -9.45 4.88
N GLN A 268 5.68 -8.34 4.47
CA GLN A 268 6.06 -7.23 5.35
C GLN A 268 5.19 -6.00 5.09
N ARG A 269 4.99 -5.19 6.14
CA ARG A 269 4.26 -3.93 6.00
C ARG A 269 5.02 -2.98 5.07
N PRO A 270 4.37 -2.44 4.01
CA PRO A 270 5.02 -1.54 3.08
C PRO A 270 5.57 -0.29 3.77
N PHE A 271 6.75 0.15 3.36
CA PHE A 271 7.31 1.43 3.74
C PHE A 271 7.45 2.30 2.47
N ARG A 272 6.63 3.36 2.39
CA ARG A 272 6.63 4.28 1.27
C ARG A 272 7.19 5.63 1.69
N SER A 273 8.17 6.11 0.96
CA SER A 273 8.83 7.39 1.25
C SER A 273 8.90 8.24 -0.01
N PRO A 274 7.80 8.92 -0.37
CA PRO A 274 7.81 9.80 -1.53
C PRO A 274 8.69 11.02 -1.29
N HIS A 275 9.38 11.46 -2.33
CA HIS A 275 10.16 12.69 -2.29
C HIS A 275 9.24 13.92 -2.19
N HIS A 276 9.67 15.00 -1.54
CA HIS A 276 8.84 16.21 -1.35
C HIS A 276 8.42 16.89 -2.66
N THR A 277 9.08 16.62 -3.78
CA THR A 277 8.69 17.10 -5.13
C THR A 277 7.58 16.29 -5.80
N ILE A 278 7.03 15.29 -5.12
CA ILE A 278 5.97 14.44 -5.68
C ILE A 278 4.76 15.27 -6.11
N SER A 279 4.15 14.91 -7.24
CA SER A 279 2.90 15.53 -7.66
C SER A 279 1.70 14.98 -6.86
N GLN A 280 0.63 15.77 -6.77
CA GLN A 280 -0.62 15.33 -6.13
C GLN A 280 -1.16 14.03 -6.75
N VAL A 281 -1.10 13.90 -8.08
CA VAL A 281 -1.56 12.70 -8.80
C VAL A 281 -0.71 11.47 -8.45
N ALA A 282 0.60 11.62 -8.33
CA ALA A 282 1.48 10.52 -7.95
C ALA A 282 1.26 10.09 -6.48
N LEU A 283 0.93 11.04 -5.60
CA LEU A 283 0.66 10.76 -4.19
C LEU A 283 -0.70 10.08 -3.99
N VAL A 284 -1.77 10.63 -4.55
CA VAL A 284 -3.16 10.16 -4.38
C VAL A 284 -3.49 8.99 -5.32
N GLY A 285 -2.94 9.04 -6.50
CA GLY A 285 -3.34 8.21 -7.63
C GLY A 285 -4.19 8.99 -8.63
N GLY A 286 -4.41 8.40 -9.79
CA GLY A 286 -5.17 9.03 -10.87
C GLY A 286 -4.65 8.64 -12.25
N GLY A 287 -4.78 9.56 -13.18
CA GLY A 287 -4.48 9.32 -14.59
C GLY A 287 -5.75 9.10 -15.41
N ALA A 288 -5.61 8.84 -16.73
CA ALA A 288 -6.71 8.48 -17.61
C ALA A 288 -7.36 7.15 -17.16
N ASN A 289 -6.51 6.20 -16.77
CA ASN A 289 -6.84 4.97 -16.08
C ASN A 289 -6.37 5.13 -14.64
N PRO A 290 -7.27 5.35 -13.67
CA PRO A 290 -6.88 5.62 -12.31
C PRO A 290 -6.06 4.48 -11.71
N GLN A 291 -4.79 4.76 -11.46
CA GLN A 291 -3.87 3.87 -10.76
C GLN A 291 -3.75 4.30 -9.30
N PRO A 292 -3.49 3.35 -8.37
CA PRO A 292 -3.25 3.70 -6.98
C PRO A 292 -1.95 4.51 -6.85
N GLY A 293 -1.98 5.56 -6.00
CA GLY A 293 -0.81 6.38 -5.67
C GLY A 293 -0.02 5.87 -4.46
N GLU A 294 1.00 6.63 -4.04
CA GLU A 294 1.86 6.28 -2.91
C GLU A 294 1.09 6.06 -1.59
N ILE A 295 0.00 6.80 -1.39
CA ILE A 295 -0.88 6.65 -0.22
C ILE A 295 -1.53 5.24 -0.21
N SER A 296 -2.07 4.79 -1.35
CA SER A 296 -2.65 3.45 -1.45
C SER A 296 -1.59 2.36 -1.40
N LEU A 297 -0.39 2.60 -1.97
CA LEU A 297 0.74 1.68 -1.88
C LEU A 297 1.29 1.53 -0.45
N ALA A 298 1.02 2.51 0.44
CA ALA A 298 1.36 2.44 1.85
C ALA A 298 0.31 1.68 2.69
N HIS A 299 -0.77 1.19 2.08
CA HIS A 299 -1.85 0.47 2.78
C HIS A 299 -1.30 -0.65 3.67
N ASN A 300 -1.81 -0.75 4.90
CA ASN A 300 -1.34 -1.65 5.95
C ASN A 300 0.13 -1.48 6.35
N GLY A 301 0.74 -0.34 6.02
CA GLY A 301 2.14 -0.04 6.25
C GLY A 301 2.40 1.38 6.73
N VAL A 302 3.47 1.98 6.25
CA VAL A 302 3.96 3.30 6.65
C VAL A 302 4.10 4.21 5.44
N LEU A 303 3.54 5.41 5.54
CA LEU A 303 3.84 6.53 4.64
C LEU A 303 4.77 7.50 5.38
N PHE A 304 6.01 7.59 4.95
CA PHE A 304 7.02 8.47 5.52
C PHE A 304 7.22 9.70 4.64
N CYS A 305 6.93 10.88 5.18
CA CYS A 305 7.20 12.17 4.55
C CYS A 305 8.38 12.84 5.21
N ASP A 306 9.56 12.73 4.62
CA ASP A 306 10.75 13.44 5.08
C ASP A 306 10.69 14.91 4.68
N GLU A 307 11.23 15.82 5.51
CA GLU A 307 11.20 17.27 5.27
C GLU A 307 9.77 17.80 4.99
N LEU A 308 8.80 17.44 5.84
CA LEU A 308 7.38 17.73 5.65
C LEU A 308 7.07 19.16 5.20
N PRO A 309 7.68 20.25 5.74
CA PRO A 309 7.41 21.62 5.30
C PRO A 309 7.90 21.95 3.88
N GLU A 310 8.67 21.06 3.24
CA GLU A 310 9.15 21.26 1.86
C GLU A 310 8.19 20.73 0.80
N PHE A 311 7.21 19.91 1.20
CA PHE A 311 6.13 19.51 0.31
C PHE A 311 5.27 20.71 -0.08
N GLN A 312 4.75 20.72 -1.30
CA GLN A 312 3.76 21.71 -1.72
C GLN A 312 2.51 21.62 -0.83
N ARG A 313 1.98 22.76 -0.42
CA ARG A 313 0.80 22.80 0.46
C ARG A 313 -0.40 22.04 -0.10
N SER A 314 -0.64 22.14 -1.40
CA SER A 314 -1.72 21.39 -2.08
C SER A 314 -1.55 19.87 -1.95
N VAL A 315 -0.31 19.37 -1.92
CA VAL A 315 0.01 17.94 -1.74
C VAL A 315 -0.22 17.51 -0.29
N LEU A 316 0.10 18.36 0.69
CA LEU A 316 -0.16 18.05 2.10
C LEU A 316 -1.66 18.05 2.45
N GLU A 317 -2.44 18.96 1.88
CA GLU A 317 -3.87 19.04 2.15
C GLU A 317 -4.66 17.80 1.72
N VAL A 318 -4.22 17.11 0.66
CA VAL A 318 -4.90 15.87 0.22
C VAL A 318 -4.70 14.68 1.16
N LEU A 319 -3.71 14.73 2.08
CA LEU A 319 -3.52 13.69 3.11
C LEU A 319 -4.62 13.71 4.17
N ARG A 320 -5.35 14.83 4.33
CA ARG A 320 -6.32 15.00 5.43
C ARG A 320 -7.44 13.98 5.39
N GLN A 321 -8.02 13.75 4.23
CA GLN A 321 -9.11 12.77 4.08
C GLN A 321 -8.63 11.33 4.28
N PRO A 322 -7.56 10.85 3.61
CA PRO A 322 -7.05 9.50 3.82
C PRO A 322 -6.69 9.17 5.27
N LEU A 323 -6.18 10.15 6.02
CA LEU A 323 -5.84 9.97 7.43
C LEU A 323 -7.07 9.78 8.34
N GLU A 324 -8.25 10.27 7.92
CA GLU A 324 -9.52 10.08 8.64
C GLU A 324 -10.29 8.87 8.12
N ASP A 325 -10.60 8.87 6.81
CA ASP A 325 -11.52 7.92 6.19
C ASP A 325 -10.86 6.59 5.83
N ARG A 326 -9.50 6.54 5.75
CA ARG A 326 -8.71 5.36 5.37
C ARG A 326 -9.04 4.80 4.00
N VAL A 327 -9.64 5.63 3.16
CA VAL A 327 -9.95 5.36 1.77
C VAL A 327 -9.64 6.59 0.91
N ILE A 328 -9.31 6.34 -0.34
CA ILE A 328 -9.16 7.37 -1.36
C ILE A 328 -10.20 7.12 -2.45
N ASN A 329 -10.97 8.15 -2.77
CA ASN A 329 -11.91 8.13 -3.87
C ASN A 329 -11.35 8.92 -5.04
N ILE A 330 -11.08 8.23 -6.15
CA ILE A 330 -10.64 8.84 -7.41
C ILE A 330 -11.84 8.91 -8.34
N SER A 331 -12.46 10.10 -8.42
CA SER A 331 -13.62 10.35 -9.29
C SER A 331 -13.18 10.88 -10.64
N ARG A 332 -13.75 10.31 -11.70
CA ARG A 332 -13.62 10.75 -13.09
C ARG A 332 -15.01 10.80 -13.73
N ALA A 333 -15.14 11.47 -14.85
CA ALA A 333 -16.43 11.66 -15.52
C ALA A 333 -17.22 10.35 -15.77
N LYS A 334 -16.54 9.22 -15.87
CA LYS A 334 -17.15 7.92 -16.20
C LYS A 334 -17.25 6.93 -15.03
N TYR A 335 -16.45 7.09 -13.97
CA TYR A 335 -16.41 6.16 -12.84
C TYR A 335 -15.72 6.76 -11.61
N THR A 336 -16.07 6.22 -10.46
CA THR A 336 -15.37 6.48 -9.18
C THR A 336 -14.75 5.18 -8.71
N ILE A 337 -13.45 5.21 -8.45
CA ILE A 337 -12.70 4.08 -7.89
C ILE A 337 -12.28 4.43 -6.48
N THR A 338 -12.55 3.51 -5.54
CA THR A 338 -12.14 3.62 -4.15
C THR A 338 -10.96 2.69 -3.89
N TYR A 339 -9.87 3.24 -3.38
CA TYR A 339 -8.72 2.45 -2.91
C TYR A 339 -8.62 2.53 -1.38
N PRO A 340 -8.40 1.41 -0.69
CA PRO A 340 -8.11 1.42 0.73
C PRO A 340 -6.73 2.04 0.97
N CYS A 341 -6.58 2.77 2.08
CA CYS A 341 -5.34 3.44 2.45
C CYS A 341 -5.17 3.57 3.97
N SER A 342 -5.33 2.47 4.68
CA SER A 342 -5.06 2.39 6.11
C SER A 342 -3.54 2.31 6.32
N PHE A 343 -2.89 3.43 6.66
CA PHE A 343 -1.44 3.52 6.87
C PHE A 343 -1.13 4.30 8.15
N MET A 344 0.07 4.10 8.68
CA MET A 344 0.66 4.98 9.68
C MET A 344 1.37 6.13 8.95
N PHE A 345 1.02 7.36 9.31
CA PHE A 345 1.68 8.56 8.80
C PHE A 345 2.85 8.93 9.71
N ILE A 346 4.05 8.83 9.17
CA ILE A 346 5.27 9.26 9.86
C ILE A 346 5.85 10.42 9.09
N ALA A 347 6.16 11.50 9.79
CA ALA A 347 6.77 12.67 9.18
C ALA A 347 8.06 13.05 9.88
N SER A 348 8.94 13.77 9.18
CA SER A 348 10.08 14.41 9.78
C SER A 348 10.16 15.88 9.35
N MET A 349 10.74 16.72 10.20
CA MET A 349 11.03 18.10 9.87
C MET A 349 12.20 18.64 10.67
N ASN A 350 12.79 19.72 10.19
CA ASN A 350 13.71 20.52 10.97
C ASN A 350 12.93 21.48 11.89
N PRO A 351 13.51 21.96 13.00
CA PRO A 351 12.81 22.86 13.93
C PRO A 351 12.63 24.28 13.37
N CYS A 352 13.43 24.66 12.37
CA CYS A 352 13.39 25.96 11.69
C CYS A 352 14.05 25.85 10.31
N PRO A 353 14.03 26.90 9.46
CA PRO A 353 14.67 26.89 8.14
C PRO A 353 16.18 26.59 8.16
N CYS A 354 16.93 27.09 9.14
CA CYS A 354 18.36 26.78 9.27
C CYS A 354 18.62 25.41 9.94
N GLY A 355 17.61 24.83 10.62
CA GLY A 355 17.70 23.53 11.28
C GLY A 355 18.27 23.54 12.70
N TYR A 356 18.67 24.68 13.25
CA TYR A 356 19.40 24.73 14.52
C TYR A 356 18.64 25.42 15.67
N TYR A 357 17.35 25.65 15.54
CA TYR A 357 16.55 26.16 16.66
C TYR A 357 16.55 25.16 17.83
N ASN A 358 16.83 25.65 19.04
CA ASN A 358 17.04 24.85 20.26
C ASN A 358 18.19 23.81 20.15
N HIS A 359 19.17 24.00 19.26
CA HIS A 359 20.33 23.13 19.20
C HIS A 359 21.32 23.46 20.34
N PRO A 360 21.83 22.47 21.10
CA PRO A 360 22.70 22.74 22.24
C PRO A 360 24.03 23.43 21.87
N ASP A 361 24.62 23.09 20.70
CA ASP A 361 25.98 23.51 20.35
C ASP A 361 26.04 24.52 19.16
N LYS A 362 24.94 24.71 18.43
CA LYS A 362 24.93 25.52 17.22
C LYS A 362 23.89 26.64 17.32
N PRO A 363 24.25 27.91 17.10
CA PRO A 363 23.32 29.03 17.18
C PRO A 363 22.30 28.98 16.01
N CYS A 364 21.07 29.29 16.32
CA CYS A 364 20.04 29.54 15.32
C CYS A 364 20.10 30.99 14.85
N HIS A 365 20.06 31.21 13.53
CA HIS A 365 20.07 32.56 12.92
C HIS A 365 18.68 32.99 12.40
N CYS A 366 17.64 32.17 12.64
CA CYS A 366 16.29 32.46 12.19
C CYS A 366 15.59 33.43 13.14
N THR A 367 14.91 34.42 12.58
CA THR A 367 14.01 35.27 13.37
C THR A 367 12.75 34.51 13.78
N PRO A 368 12.07 34.88 14.89
CA PRO A 368 10.81 34.26 15.29
C PRO A 368 9.76 34.20 14.16
N GLY A 369 9.68 35.30 13.37
CA GLY A 369 8.78 35.35 12.21
C GLY A 369 9.13 34.39 11.08
N GLN A 370 10.41 34.07 10.88
CA GLN A 370 10.84 33.03 9.92
C GLN A 370 10.48 31.62 10.42
N ILE A 371 10.68 31.37 11.72
CA ILE A 371 10.32 30.07 12.34
C ILE A 371 8.81 29.83 12.22
N MET A 372 7.99 30.82 12.62
CA MET A 372 6.53 30.73 12.52
C MET A 372 6.06 30.52 11.07
N ARG A 373 6.66 31.25 10.11
CA ARG A 373 6.32 31.10 8.68
C ARG A 373 6.67 29.69 8.16
N TYR A 374 7.77 29.11 8.63
CA TYR A 374 8.18 27.74 8.29
C TYR A 374 7.21 26.70 8.86
N LEU A 375 6.84 26.81 10.13
CA LEU A 375 5.88 25.91 10.78
C LEU A 375 4.48 26.01 10.15
N ASN A 376 4.04 27.22 9.78
CA ASN A 376 2.74 27.45 9.15
C ASN A 376 2.62 26.92 7.71
N LYS A 377 3.70 26.38 7.11
CA LYS A 377 3.60 25.60 5.88
C LYS A 377 2.77 24.32 6.09
N ILE A 378 2.78 23.77 7.31
CA ILE A 378 1.94 22.65 7.72
C ILE A 378 0.66 23.24 8.32
N SER A 379 -0.49 22.88 7.75
CA SER A 379 -1.76 23.38 8.27
C SER A 379 -2.11 22.81 9.64
N GLY A 380 -2.74 23.63 10.49
CA GLY A 380 -3.25 23.19 11.80
C GLY A 380 -4.10 21.89 11.69
N PRO A 381 -5.08 21.84 10.75
CA PRO A 381 -5.85 20.60 10.55
C PRO A 381 -5.04 19.35 10.20
N LEU A 382 -3.89 19.45 9.56
CA LEU A 382 -3.00 18.31 9.32
C LEU A 382 -2.23 17.93 10.60
N LEU A 383 -1.71 18.92 11.34
CA LEU A 383 -1.05 18.69 12.63
C LEU A 383 -2.00 18.05 13.65
N ASP A 384 -3.27 18.46 13.66
CA ASP A 384 -4.31 17.85 14.50
C ASP A 384 -4.49 16.34 14.26
N ARG A 385 -4.06 15.79 13.10
CA ARG A 385 -4.14 14.37 12.75
C ARG A 385 -2.88 13.59 13.10
N ILE A 386 -1.86 14.27 13.62
CA ILE A 386 -0.64 13.64 14.11
C ILE A 386 -0.76 13.51 15.64
N ASP A 387 -0.70 12.29 16.14
CA ASP A 387 -0.97 11.98 17.55
C ASP A 387 0.26 12.26 18.43
N ILE A 388 1.46 12.00 17.92
CA ILE A 388 2.74 12.05 18.65
C ILE A 388 3.69 13.03 17.97
N HIS A 389 4.15 14.01 18.74
CA HIS A 389 5.20 14.94 18.35
C HIS A 389 6.47 14.64 19.15
N CYS A 390 7.53 14.24 18.49
CA CYS A 390 8.77 13.83 19.13
C CYS A 390 9.93 14.73 18.74
N GLU A 391 10.59 15.33 19.73
CA GLU A 391 11.81 16.13 19.51
C GLU A 391 13.02 15.21 19.57
N ILE A 392 13.88 15.31 18.54
CA ILE A 392 15.12 14.54 18.43
C ILE A 392 16.30 15.46 18.68
N GLN A 393 17.10 15.14 19.68
CA GLN A 393 18.35 15.84 19.93
C GLN A 393 19.54 15.12 19.28
N PRO A 394 20.57 15.84 18.82
CA PRO A 394 21.76 15.21 18.29
C PRO A 394 22.48 14.43 19.41
N VAL A 395 22.96 13.23 19.10
CA VAL A 395 23.78 12.44 20.04
C VAL A 395 25.20 12.98 19.99
N PRO A 396 25.79 13.40 21.12
CA PRO A 396 27.17 13.85 21.17
C PRO A 396 28.17 12.80 20.68
N PHE A 397 29.19 13.21 19.93
CA PHE A 397 30.17 12.28 19.34
C PHE A 397 30.84 11.37 20.38
N ALA A 398 31.16 11.89 21.55
CA ALA A 398 31.74 11.12 22.64
C ALA A 398 30.84 9.97 23.10
N GLN A 399 29.53 10.12 23.05
CA GLN A 399 28.59 9.07 23.40
C GLN A 399 28.44 8.03 22.27
N LEU A 400 28.55 8.44 20.99
CA LEU A 400 28.44 7.49 19.86
C LEU A 400 29.53 6.41 19.87
N THR A 401 30.73 6.73 20.37
CA THR A 401 31.86 5.80 20.42
C THR A 401 31.81 4.86 21.61
N GLN A 402 31.13 5.22 22.71
CA GLN A 402 31.09 4.47 23.97
C GLN A 402 29.76 3.70 24.19
N MET A 403 28.69 4.02 23.43
CA MET A 403 27.40 3.37 23.61
C MET A 403 27.40 1.92 23.11
N GLN A 404 26.79 1.06 23.90
CA GLN A 404 26.46 -0.31 23.49
C GLN A 404 25.39 -0.30 22.37
N PRO A 405 25.26 -1.40 21.61
CA PRO A 405 24.14 -1.57 20.67
C PRO A 405 22.80 -1.31 21.36
N GLY A 406 21.85 -0.77 20.61
CA GLY A 406 20.49 -0.55 21.10
C GLY A 406 19.74 -1.86 21.33
N GLU A 407 18.52 -1.76 21.85
CA GLU A 407 17.63 -2.89 22.01
C GLU A 407 17.24 -3.47 20.64
N PRO A 408 17.30 -4.81 20.43
CA PRO A 408 16.92 -5.44 19.17
C PRO A 408 15.45 -5.19 18.80
N SER A 409 15.17 -5.02 17.52
CA SER A 409 13.80 -4.85 16.99
C SER A 409 12.88 -5.99 17.39
N SER A 410 13.38 -7.22 17.52
CA SER A 410 12.60 -8.39 17.92
C SER A 410 11.97 -8.22 19.30
N VAL A 411 12.73 -7.70 20.26
CA VAL A 411 12.27 -7.49 21.65
C VAL A 411 11.21 -6.38 21.71
N ILE A 412 11.45 -5.26 21.01
CA ILE A 412 10.47 -4.17 20.91
C ILE A 412 9.18 -4.69 20.23
N ARG A 413 9.33 -5.46 19.16
CA ARG A 413 8.22 -6.05 18.41
C ARG A 413 7.37 -6.98 19.28
N GLU A 414 7.95 -7.77 20.15
CA GLU A 414 7.22 -8.64 21.09
C GLU A 414 6.31 -7.83 22.02
N ARG A 415 6.79 -6.70 22.58
CA ARG A 415 5.95 -5.80 23.39
C ARG A 415 4.83 -5.16 22.57
N VAL A 416 5.15 -4.70 21.36
CA VAL A 416 4.18 -4.12 20.44
C VAL A 416 3.09 -5.13 20.06
N VAL A 417 3.46 -6.37 19.74
CA VAL A 417 2.51 -7.45 19.40
C VAL A 417 1.64 -7.80 20.60
N LYS A 418 2.20 -7.85 21.82
CA LYS A 418 1.45 -8.11 23.04
C LYS A 418 0.39 -7.03 23.30
N ALA A 419 0.76 -5.75 23.17
CA ALA A 419 -0.18 -4.63 23.29
C ALA A 419 -1.25 -4.66 22.19
N ARG A 420 -0.88 -5.02 20.96
CA ARG A 420 -1.82 -5.12 19.85
C ARG A 420 -2.84 -6.24 20.06
N LYS A 421 -2.46 -7.38 20.62
CA LYS A 421 -3.40 -8.46 20.97
C LYS A 421 -4.46 -8.01 21.98
N ILE A 422 -4.09 -7.20 22.96
CA ILE A 422 -5.05 -6.61 23.92
C ILE A 422 -6.07 -5.74 23.18
N GLN A 423 -5.61 -4.95 22.20
CA GLN A 423 -6.48 -4.09 21.39
C GLN A 423 -7.38 -4.92 20.46
N GLU A 424 -6.88 -5.96 19.83
CA GLU A 424 -7.66 -6.86 18.98
C GLU A 424 -8.81 -7.51 19.75
N GLU A 425 -8.57 -8.00 20.97
CA GLU A 425 -9.63 -8.55 21.82
C GLU A 425 -10.64 -7.46 22.24
N ARG A 426 -10.15 -6.27 22.61
CA ARG A 426 -10.98 -5.12 22.97
C ARG A 426 -11.92 -4.70 21.85
N PHE A 427 -11.41 -4.66 20.62
CA PHE A 427 -12.14 -4.17 19.45
C PHE A 427 -12.85 -5.24 18.64
N LYS A 428 -12.77 -6.50 19.04
CA LYS A 428 -13.45 -7.63 18.38
C LYS A 428 -14.95 -7.39 18.10
N PRO A 429 -15.74 -6.71 19.01
CA PRO A 429 -17.12 -6.36 18.73
C PRO A 429 -17.31 -5.19 17.74
N TYR A 430 -16.24 -4.51 17.32
CA TYR A 430 -16.31 -3.27 16.55
C TYR A 430 -15.65 -3.44 15.17
N PRO A 431 -16.41 -3.83 14.13
CA PRO A 431 -15.85 -4.05 12.79
C PRO A 431 -15.14 -2.80 12.26
N GLY A 432 -13.96 -2.99 11.68
CA GLY A 432 -13.16 -1.92 11.07
C GLY A 432 -12.26 -1.13 12.04
N ILE A 433 -12.28 -1.47 13.35
CA ILE A 433 -11.38 -0.88 14.35
C ILE A 433 -10.38 -1.95 14.82
N HIS A 434 -9.09 -1.66 14.64
CA HIS A 434 -8.00 -2.63 14.88
C HIS A 434 -6.95 -2.12 15.88
N CYS A 435 -6.97 -0.84 16.23
CA CYS A 435 -5.99 -0.23 17.13
C CYS A 435 -6.52 1.03 17.81
N ASN A 436 -5.83 1.47 18.88
CA ASN A 436 -6.28 2.58 19.69
C ASN A 436 -6.37 3.91 18.94
N ALA A 437 -5.51 4.17 17.94
CA ALA A 437 -5.60 5.38 17.13
C ALA A 437 -6.95 5.50 16.39
N GLN A 438 -7.65 4.39 16.19
CA GLN A 438 -8.93 4.33 15.47
C GLN A 438 -10.15 4.50 16.37
N MET A 439 -9.98 4.56 17.71
CA MET A 439 -11.10 4.73 18.64
C MET A 439 -11.92 5.98 18.31
N THR A 440 -13.23 5.83 18.36
CA THR A 440 -14.19 6.95 18.29
C THR A 440 -14.31 7.63 19.66
N GLU A 441 -14.90 8.82 19.71
CA GLU A 441 -15.15 9.53 20.98
C GLU A 441 -15.92 8.66 22.00
N LYS A 442 -16.93 7.93 21.54
CA LYS A 442 -17.69 7.00 22.39
C LYS A 442 -16.81 5.91 23.01
N MET A 443 -15.85 5.40 22.23
CA MET A 443 -14.92 4.39 22.72
C MET A 443 -13.88 4.95 23.68
N LEU A 444 -13.49 6.21 23.55
CA LEU A 444 -12.60 6.87 24.51
C LEU A 444 -13.21 6.91 25.90
N HIS A 445 -14.49 7.27 26.02
CA HIS A 445 -15.22 7.21 27.29
C HIS A 445 -15.31 5.80 27.87
N GLN A 446 -15.36 4.78 27.03
CA GLN A 446 -15.48 3.39 27.48
C GLN A 446 -14.14 2.77 27.89
N PHE A 447 -13.06 3.04 27.14
CA PHE A 447 -11.80 2.30 27.24
C PHE A 447 -10.60 3.13 27.72
N ALA A 448 -10.70 4.46 27.69
CA ALA A 448 -9.61 5.38 28.02
C ALA A 448 -10.04 6.45 29.04
N GLU A 449 -11.12 6.21 29.80
CA GLU A 449 -11.58 7.14 30.82
C GLU A 449 -10.54 7.27 31.94
N PRO A 450 -10.01 8.49 32.19
CA PRO A 450 -9.03 8.71 33.24
C PRO A 450 -9.70 8.77 34.62
N ASP A 451 -8.96 8.45 35.67
CA ASP A 451 -9.40 8.69 37.04
C ASP A 451 -9.43 10.20 37.37
N SER A 452 -9.98 10.56 38.57
CA SER A 452 -10.13 11.97 38.96
C SER A 452 -8.80 12.73 39.00
N ALA A 453 -7.73 12.11 39.49
CA ALA A 453 -6.40 12.72 39.55
C ALA A 453 -5.82 12.97 38.15
N SER A 454 -6.00 12.02 37.24
CA SER A 454 -5.62 12.13 35.84
C SER A 454 -6.41 13.21 35.09
N LEU A 455 -7.72 13.34 35.41
CA LEU A 455 -8.57 14.39 34.83
C LEU A 455 -8.09 15.80 35.26
N ASP A 456 -7.73 15.97 36.53
CA ASP A 456 -7.23 17.26 37.04
C ASP A 456 -5.88 17.62 36.39
N MET A 457 -4.97 16.65 36.24
CA MET A 457 -3.72 16.83 35.52
C MET A 457 -3.97 17.24 34.06
N LEU A 458 -4.87 16.54 33.38
CA LEU A 458 -5.20 16.81 31.98
C LEU A 458 -5.85 18.18 31.81
N ARG A 459 -6.76 18.59 32.74
CA ARG A 459 -7.36 19.94 32.75
C ARG A 459 -6.29 21.01 32.89
N MET A 460 -5.37 20.89 33.87
CA MET A 460 -4.28 21.83 34.06
C MET A 460 -3.37 21.91 32.82
N ALA A 461 -3.07 20.78 32.18
CA ALA A 461 -2.29 20.75 30.96
C ALA A 461 -3.00 21.44 29.79
N MET A 462 -4.32 21.19 29.63
CA MET A 462 -5.14 21.84 28.60
C MET A 462 -5.16 23.36 28.73
N GLU A 463 -5.36 23.86 29.96
CA GLU A 463 -5.38 25.30 30.26
C GLU A 463 -3.99 25.93 30.07
N ARG A 464 -2.95 25.34 30.67
CA ARG A 464 -1.58 25.87 30.65
C ARG A 464 -0.95 25.87 29.25
N LEU A 465 -1.19 24.80 28.47
CA LEU A 465 -0.62 24.59 27.14
C LEU A 465 -1.57 25.05 26.02
N LYS A 466 -2.75 25.58 26.36
CA LYS A 466 -3.79 26.04 25.41
C LYS A 466 -4.14 24.97 24.36
N LEU A 467 -4.26 23.71 24.79
CA LEU A 467 -4.52 22.58 23.91
C LEU A 467 -5.97 22.59 23.41
N SER A 468 -6.19 22.11 22.19
CA SER A 468 -7.52 21.99 21.60
C SER A 468 -8.28 20.76 22.13
N ALA A 469 -9.62 20.75 21.97
CA ALA A 469 -10.43 19.55 22.26
C ALA A 469 -9.97 18.30 21.49
N ARG A 470 -9.44 18.48 20.28
CA ARG A 470 -8.86 17.36 19.50
C ARG A 470 -7.58 16.82 20.14
N ALA A 471 -6.75 17.70 20.71
CA ALA A 471 -5.57 17.26 21.46
C ALA A 471 -5.95 16.41 22.67
N TYR A 472 -7.05 16.73 23.36
CA TYR A 472 -7.60 15.92 24.45
C TYR A 472 -7.84 14.46 24.01
N SER A 473 -8.59 14.25 22.93
CA SER A 473 -8.88 12.91 22.41
C SER A 473 -7.60 12.18 22.00
N ARG A 474 -6.62 12.89 21.41
CA ARG A 474 -5.33 12.30 21.01
C ARG A 474 -4.50 11.86 22.21
N ILE A 475 -4.42 12.69 23.25
CA ILE A 475 -3.73 12.34 24.51
C ILE A 475 -4.34 11.06 25.11
N LEU A 476 -5.67 10.94 25.16
CA LEU A 476 -6.32 9.75 25.69
C LEU A 476 -6.04 8.48 24.87
N LYS A 477 -6.01 8.58 23.52
CA LYS A 477 -5.66 7.46 22.65
C LYS A 477 -4.23 6.98 22.90
N VAL A 478 -3.29 7.91 23.01
CA VAL A 478 -1.88 7.63 23.28
C VAL A 478 -1.71 7.06 24.70
N ALA A 479 -2.35 7.65 25.71
CA ALA A 479 -2.31 7.17 27.09
C ALA A 479 -2.86 5.74 27.23
N ARG A 480 -3.95 5.42 26.52
CA ARG A 480 -4.47 4.04 26.44
C ARG A 480 -3.47 3.07 25.85
N THR A 481 -2.73 3.50 24.82
CA THR A 481 -1.70 2.67 24.20
C THR A 481 -0.52 2.44 25.15
N ILE A 482 -0.09 3.45 25.89
CA ILE A 482 0.96 3.33 26.91
C ILE A 482 0.53 2.33 27.97
N ALA A 483 -0.72 2.43 28.46
CA ALA A 483 -1.26 1.50 29.43
C ALA A 483 -1.35 0.05 28.89
N ASP A 484 -1.68 -0.13 27.59
CA ASP A 484 -1.67 -1.46 26.95
C ASP A 484 -0.27 -2.05 26.86
N LEU A 485 0.76 -1.23 26.59
CA LEU A 485 2.17 -1.66 26.59
C LEU A 485 2.65 -2.10 27.98
N GLU A 486 2.13 -1.48 29.03
CA GLU A 486 2.41 -1.85 30.42
C GLU A 486 1.52 -2.98 30.94
N GLY A 487 0.48 -3.37 30.17
CA GLY A 487 -0.49 -4.38 30.58
C GLY A 487 -1.47 -3.90 31.67
N SER A 488 -1.67 -2.57 31.79
CA SER A 488 -2.58 -1.96 32.73
C SER A 488 -4.02 -1.94 32.19
N GLU A 489 -4.98 -2.40 32.99
CA GLU A 489 -6.40 -2.34 32.60
C GLU A 489 -6.93 -0.90 32.51
N LYS A 490 -6.48 -0.02 33.42
CA LYS A 490 -6.93 1.37 33.50
C LYS A 490 -5.83 2.33 33.09
N VAL A 491 -6.25 3.46 32.54
CA VAL A 491 -5.34 4.59 32.29
C VAL A 491 -5.05 5.28 33.62
N GLN A 492 -3.77 5.40 33.97
CA GLN A 492 -3.28 6.02 35.20
C GLN A 492 -2.59 7.36 34.93
N SER A 493 -2.31 8.14 35.96
CA SER A 493 -1.76 9.50 35.85
C SER A 493 -0.42 9.55 35.11
N HIS A 494 0.46 8.57 35.31
CA HIS A 494 1.75 8.54 34.59
C HIS A 494 1.59 8.28 33.09
N HIS A 495 0.59 7.49 32.66
CA HIS A 495 0.27 7.31 31.24
C HIS A 495 -0.18 8.61 30.59
N ILE A 496 -1.01 9.39 31.31
CA ILE A 496 -1.45 10.72 30.85
C ILE A 496 -0.28 11.69 30.78
N ALA A 497 0.59 11.70 31.83
CA ALA A 497 1.78 12.56 31.87
C ALA A 497 2.73 12.30 30.69
N GLU A 498 3.01 11.02 30.39
CA GLU A 498 3.82 10.64 29.22
C GLU A 498 3.14 11.09 27.92
N ALA A 499 1.83 10.86 27.76
CA ALA A 499 1.08 11.23 26.56
C ALA A 499 1.04 12.75 26.32
N ILE A 500 0.91 13.59 27.38
CA ILE A 500 0.98 15.05 27.28
C ILE A 500 2.35 15.49 26.77
N GLY A 501 3.42 14.80 27.17
CA GLY A 501 4.79 15.08 26.71
C GLY A 501 4.95 15.00 25.20
N TYR A 502 4.11 14.25 24.49
CA TYR A 502 4.12 14.10 23.04
C TYR A 502 3.30 15.15 22.27
N ARG A 503 2.86 16.26 22.92
CA ARG A 503 2.09 17.33 22.26
C ARG A 503 2.85 18.66 22.20
N ASN A 504 4.13 18.61 21.87
CA ASN A 504 5.02 19.77 21.91
C ASN A 504 4.70 20.87 20.87
N LEU A 505 4.22 20.52 19.68
CA LEU A 505 3.90 21.49 18.62
C LEU A 505 2.58 22.23 18.84
N ASP A 506 1.68 21.71 19.68
CA ASP A 506 0.40 22.35 19.97
C ASP A 506 0.56 23.56 20.93
N ARG A 507 1.73 23.71 21.54
CA ARG A 507 2.03 24.81 22.44
C ARG A 507 2.19 26.08 21.61
N GLY A 508 1.37 27.12 21.89
CA GLY A 508 1.38 28.40 21.18
C GLY A 508 2.73 29.12 21.16
N ASP A 509 3.65 28.72 22.05
CA ASP A 509 4.94 29.36 22.32
C ASP A 509 6.13 28.61 21.67
N TRP A 510 5.90 27.73 20.67
CA TRP A 510 7.02 26.98 20.06
C TRP A 510 8.15 27.89 19.58
N ALA A 511 7.81 29.03 18.96
CA ALA A 511 8.80 29.97 18.43
C ALA A 511 9.39 30.94 19.50
N GLU A 512 8.81 30.95 20.71
CA GLU A 512 9.20 31.88 21.81
C GLU A 512 10.11 31.19 22.86
N ARG A 513 10.33 29.89 22.78
CA ARG A 513 11.14 29.14 23.76
C ARG A 513 12.64 29.40 23.75
N GLY A 514 13.13 30.18 22.82
CA GLY A 514 14.56 30.49 22.63
C GLY A 514 14.93 31.95 22.90
N THR A 515 14.06 32.71 23.56
CA THR A 515 14.37 34.10 24.02
C THR A 515 14.44 34.10 25.56
#